data_4c463d8dcb9571170708441af29cdd84
#
_entry.id   4c463d8dcb9571170708441af29cdd84
#
_cell.length_a   1.000
_cell.length_b   1.000
_cell.length_c   1.000
_cell.angle_alpha   90.00
_cell.angle_beta   90.00
_cell.angle_gamma   90.00
#
_symmetry.space_group_name_H-M   'P 1'
#
loop_
_entity.id
_entity.type
_entity.pdbx_description
1 polymer ?
#
loop_
_entity_poly.entity_id
_entity_poly.type
_entity_poly.pdbx_seq_one_letter_code
_entity_poly.pdbx_strand_id
1 'polypeptide(L)'
;AKMVGKDPRSDIALIQIQNPKNLTAIKMADSDALRVGDYTVAIGNPFGLGETVTSGIVSALGRSGLNAENYENFIQTDAAINRGNSGGALVNLNGELIGINTAILAPDGGNIGIGFAIPSNMVKNLTSQMVEYGQVKRGELGIMGTELNSDLAKAMKVDAQRGAFVSQVLPNSSAAKAGIKAGDVITSLNGKPISSFAALRAQVGTMPVGSKLTLGLLR
;
A
#
# COMPACT_ATOMS: atom_id res chain seq x y z
N ALA A 1 16.28 14.50 -15.63
CA ALA A 1 15.20 13.50 -15.61
C ALA A 1 13.90 14.10 -16.11
N LYS A 2 13.04 13.25 -16.66
CA LYS A 2 11.72 13.62 -17.18
C LYS A 2 10.62 13.01 -16.33
N MET A 3 9.59 13.79 -16.00
CA MET A 3 8.40 13.27 -15.32
C MET A 3 7.59 12.40 -16.30
N VAL A 4 7.37 11.14 -15.96
CA VAL A 4 6.51 10.22 -16.72
C VAL A 4 5.07 10.28 -16.21
N GLY A 5 4.89 10.30 -14.90
CA GLY A 5 3.59 10.41 -14.27
C GLY A 5 3.72 10.60 -12.76
N LYS A 6 2.62 11.02 -12.14
CA LYS A 6 2.55 11.20 -10.68
C LYS A 6 1.15 10.88 -10.17
N ASP A 7 1.08 10.42 -8.94
CA ASP A 7 -0.17 10.17 -8.24
C ASP A 7 -0.05 10.66 -6.77
N PRO A 8 -0.50 11.90 -6.51
CA PRO A 8 -0.41 12.48 -5.17
C PRO A 8 -1.15 11.67 -4.09
N ARG A 9 -2.24 10.98 -4.45
CA ARG A 9 -3.07 10.22 -3.48
C ARG A 9 -2.40 8.93 -3.00
N SER A 10 -1.40 8.44 -3.71
CA SER A 10 -0.56 7.31 -3.27
C SER A 10 0.89 7.72 -3.00
N ASP A 11 1.23 9.00 -3.20
CA ASP A 11 2.56 9.57 -2.97
C ASP A 11 3.67 8.91 -3.83
N ILE A 12 3.33 8.54 -5.05
CA ILE A 12 4.27 7.95 -6.01
C ILE A 12 4.36 8.83 -7.26
N ALA A 13 5.59 9.02 -7.73
CA ALA A 13 5.89 9.62 -9.02
C ALA A 13 6.89 8.73 -9.76
N LEU A 14 6.76 8.68 -11.07
CA LEU A 14 7.70 8.00 -11.95
C LEU A 14 8.46 9.02 -12.76
N ILE A 15 9.78 8.98 -12.65
CA ILE A 15 10.70 9.81 -13.42
C ILE A 15 11.60 8.93 -14.26
N GLN A 16 11.99 9.44 -15.43
CA GLN A 16 12.90 8.76 -16.33
C GLN A 16 14.21 9.53 -16.42
N ILE A 17 15.33 8.83 -16.17
CA ILE A 17 16.66 9.40 -16.34
C ILE A 17 16.95 9.48 -17.83
N GLN A 18 17.37 10.66 -18.29
CA GLN A 18 17.80 10.90 -19.66
C GLN A 18 19.27 10.46 -19.83
N ASN A 19 19.58 9.80 -20.95
CA ASN A 19 20.92 9.29 -21.26
C ASN A 19 21.52 8.43 -20.13
N PRO A 20 20.81 7.36 -19.70
CA PRO A 20 21.30 6.49 -18.64
C PRO A 20 22.58 5.79 -19.06
N LYS A 21 23.56 5.74 -18.13
CA LYS A 21 24.83 5.03 -18.32
C LYS A 21 25.15 4.19 -17.10
N ASN A 22 25.53 2.93 -17.31
CA ASN A 22 25.97 2.03 -16.25
C ASN A 22 24.98 1.88 -15.09
N LEU A 23 23.68 1.82 -15.42
CA LEU A 23 22.63 1.62 -14.43
C LEU A 23 22.25 0.15 -14.34
N THR A 24 22.02 -0.30 -13.10
CA THR A 24 21.48 -1.63 -12.83
C THR A 24 20.09 -1.46 -12.20
N ALA A 25 19.08 -2.06 -12.81
CA ALA A 25 17.73 -2.05 -12.28
C ALA A 25 17.64 -2.94 -11.04
N ILE A 26 17.03 -2.43 -9.97
CA ILE A 26 16.73 -3.23 -8.80
C ILE A 26 15.61 -4.24 -9.12
N LYS A 27 15.73 -5.46 -8.61
CA LYS A 27 14.65 -6.44 -8.69
C LYS A 27 13.58 -6.12 -7.67
N MET A 28 12.32 -6.19 -8.07
CA MET A 28 11.17 -6.00 -7.16
C MET A 28 10.76 -7.34 -6.58
N ALA A 29 10.67 -7.40 -5.25
CA ALA A 29 10.11 -8.54 -4.54
C ALA A 29 8.58 -8.50 -4.57
N ASP A 30 7.95 -9.62 -4.25
CA ASP A 30 6.51 -9.70 -3.99
C ASP A 30 6.22 -9.21 -2.57
N SER A 31 5.74 -7.97 -2.44
CA SER A 31 5.44 -7.38 -1.13
C SER A 31 4.25 -8.04 -0.44
N ASP A 32 3.40 -8.78 -1.16
CA ASP A 32 2.32 -9.56 -0.55
C ASP A 32 2.83 -10.78 0.24
N ALA A 33 4.05 -11.21 -0.02
CA ALA A 33 4.69 -12.30 0.70
C ALA A 33 5.41 -11.86 1.99
N LEU A 34 5.46 -10.57 2.28
CA LEU A 34 6.08 -10.03 3.50
C LEU A 34 5.36 -10.50 4.75
N ARG A 35 6.15 -10.74 5.80
CA ARG A 35 5.67 -11.10 7.13
C ARG A 35 6.26 -10.16 8.16
N VAL A 36 5.51 -9.88 9.21
CA VAL A 36 6.03 -9.17 10.39
C VAL A 36 7.23 -9.92 10.94
N GLY A 37 8.31 -9.20 11.20
CA GLY A 37 9.59 -9.76 11.62
C GLY A 37 10.60 -9.96 10.50
N ASP A 38 10.21 -9.88 9.24
CA ASP A 38 11.15 -9.94 8.11
C ASP A 38 12.14 -8.76 8.18
N TYR A 39 13.40 -9.00 7.87
CA TYR A 39 14.43 -7.97 7.86
C TYR A 39 14.20 -6.95 6.75
N THR A 40 14.46 -5.69 7.07
CA THR A 40 14.39 -4.56 6.15
C THR A 40 15.69 -3.77 6.18
N VAL A 41 16.04 -3.21 5.03
CA VAL A 41 17.15 -2.25 4.89
C VAL A 41 16.60 -1.03 4.17
N ALA A 42 16.69 0.13 4.82
CA ALA A 42 16.29 1.41 4.25
C ALA A 42 17.50 2.14 3.68
N ILE A 43 17.37 2.60 2.44
CA ILE A 43 18.43 3.32 1.73
C ILE A 43 17.91 4.70 1.38
N GLY A 44 18.69 5.73 1.64
CA GLY A 44 18.32 7.10 1.34
C GLY A 44 19.46 8.07 1.59
N ASN A 45 19.11 9.34 1.59
CA ASN A 45 20.05 10.45 1.85
C ASN A 45 19.46 11.37 2.92
N PRO A 46 19.37 10.89 4.18
CA PRO A 46 18.76 11.66 5.26
C PRO A 46 19.56 12.92 5.53
N PHE A 47 18.86 14.05 5.63
CA PHE A 47 19.43 15.37 5.89
C PHE A 47 20.51 15.82 4.88
N GLY A 48 20.58 15.20 3.70
CA GLY A 48 21.59 15.53 2.69
C GLY A 48 23.01 15.15 3.08
N LEU A 49 23.18 14.24 4.04
CA LEU A 49 24.51 13.82 4.54
C LEU A 49 25.24 12.85 3.59
N GLY A 50 24.57 12.39 2.54
CA GLY A 50 25.05 11.37 1.62
C GLY A 50 24.25 10.09 1.73
N GLU A 51 24.60 9.12 0.89
CA GLU A 51 23.96 7.81 0.90
C GLU A 51 24.09 7.14 2.28
N THR A 52 22.97 6.76 2.85
CA THR A 52 22.89 6.21 4.20
C THR A 52 22.03 4.96 4.18
N VAL A 53 22.47 3.94 4.90
CA VAL A 53 21.81 2.64 5.01
C VAL A 53 21.48 2.38 6.47
N THR A 54 20.23 2.05 6.75
CA THR A 54 19.77 1.62 8.08
C THR A 54 19.07 0.28 7.98
N SER A 55 18.93 -0.43 9.07
CA SER A 55 18.27 -1.74 9.08
C SER A 55 17.27 -1.85 10.21
N GLY A 56 16.29 -2.72 10.02
CA GLY A 56 15.25 -3.03 10.98
C GLY A 56 14.45 -4.24 10.53
N ILE A 57 13.20 -4.26 10.93
CA ILE A 57 12.26 -5.33 10.56
C ILE A 57 10.95 -4.73 10.07
N VAL A 58 10.15 -5.55 9.42
CA VAL A 58 8.72 -5.26 9.20
C VAL A 58 8.04 -5.31 10.57
N SER A 59 7.60 -4.17 11.06
CA SER A 59 6.92 -4.06 12.36
C SER A 59 5.42 -4.32 12.24
N ALA A 60 4.83 -3.95 11.11
CA ALA A 60 3.42 -4.18 10.81
C ALA A 60 3.17 -4.07 9.30
N LEU A 61 2.04 -4.59 8.86
CA LEU A 61 1.56 -4.52 7.48
C LEU A 61 0.16 -3.88 7.45
N GLY A 62 -0.23 -3.36 6.30
CA GLY A 62 -1.57 -2.81 6.09
C GLY A 62 -1.87 -1.56 6.90
N ARG A 63 -0.87 -0.78 7.24
CA ARG A 63 -1.06 0.44 8.03
C ARG A 63 -1.66 1.57 7.20
N SER A 64 -2.57 2.31 7.83
CA SER A 64 -3.28 3.45 7.25
C SER A 64 -3.64 4.45 8.35
N GLY A 65 -4.40 5.50 7.99
CA GLY A 65 -4.88 6.49 8.96
C GLY A 65 -4.02 7.74 9.09
N LEU A 66 -2.99 7.90 8.22
CA LEU A 66 -2.20 9.13 8.18
C LEU A 66 -2.96 10.23 7.42
N ASN A 67 -3.62 9.87 6.31
CA ASN A 67 -4.47 10.77 5.53
C ASN A 67 -5.62 9.97 4.92
N ALA A 68 -6.85 10.25 5.36
CA ALA A 68 -8.04 9.50 4.95
C ALA A 68 -8.37 9.62 3.45
N GLU A 69 -7.91 10.68 2.79
CA GLU A 69 -8.13 10.87 1.35
C GLU A 69 -7.15 10.08 0.48
N ASN A 70 -6.05 9.61 1.06
CA ASN A 70 -5.03 8.87 0.35
C ASN A 70 -5.33 7.37 0.31
N TYR A 71 -4.65 6.68 -0.60
CA TYR A 71 -4.68 5.22 -0.71
C TYR A 71 -3.48 4.66 0.05
N GLU A 72 -3.73 4.27 1.29
CA GLU A 72 -2.70 3.85 2.24
C GLU A 72 -2.81 2.36 2.56
N ASN A 73 -1.69 1.64 2.41
CA ASN A 73 -1.53 0.24 2.79
C ASN A 73 -0.07 0.01 3.17
N PHE A 74 0.41 0.81 4.13
CA PHE A 74 1.84 0.93 4.41
C PHE A 74 2.44 -0.32 5.05
N ILE A 75 3.69 -0.60 4.67
CA ILE A 75 4.62 -1.39 5.46
C ILE A 75 5.14 -0.48 6.56
N GLN A 76 5.03 -0.90 7.82
CA GLN A 76 5.68 -0.24 8.94
C GLN A 76 7.01 -0.92 9.23
N THR A 77 8.06 -0.13 9.45
CA THR A 77 9.39 -0.63 9.81
C THR A 77 10.02 0.23 10.90
N ASP A 78 10.86 -0.36 11.71
CA ASP A 78 11.68 0.34 12.70
C ASP A 78 13.08 0.70 12.18
N ALA A 79 13.43 0.35 10.95
CA ALA A 79 14.61 0.87 10.28
C ALA A 79 14.56 2.40 10.33
N ALA A 80 15.66 3.04 10.73
CA ALA A 80 15.69 4.48 10.92
C ALA A 80 15.46 5.21 9.59
N ILE A 81 14.32 5.85 9.46
CA ILE A 81 13.91 6.68 8.33
C ILE A 81 13.71 8.09 8.87
N ASN A 82 14.40 9.05 8.29
CA ASN A 82 14.32 10.45 8.63
C ASN A 82 14.10 11.27 7.37
N ARG A 83 13.98 12.58 7.53
CA ARG A 83 13.82 13.50 6.41
C ARG A 83 14.96 13.33 5.39
N GLY A 84 14.63 13.11 4.13
CA GLY A 84 15.58 12.82 3.05
C GLY A 84 15.59 11.35 2.61
N ASN A 85 15.01 10.44 3.39
CA ASN A 85 14.84 9.03 3.00
C ASN A 85 13.59 8.80 2.14
N SER A 86 12.63 9.72 2.13
CA SER A 86 11.42 9.63 1.30
C SER A 86 11.79 9.50 -0.17
N GLY A 87 11.21 8.54 -0.86
CA GLY A 87 11.55 8.19 -2.23
C GLY A 87 12.68 7.17 -2.35
N GLY A 88 13.41 6.90 -1.28
CA GLY A 88 14.44 5.87 -1.24
C GLY A 88 13.86 4.46 -1.11
N ALA A 89 14.71 3.48 -1.36
CA ALA A 89 14.32 2.08 -1.36
C ALA A 89 14.25 1.50 0.06
N LEU A 90 13.24 0.67 0.29
CA LEU A 90 13.22 -0.30 1.36
C LEU A 90 13.43 -1.68 0.71
N VAL A 91 14.48 -2.40 1.12
CA VAL A 91 14.86 -3.67 0.49
C VAL A 91 14.91 -4.80 1.52
N ASN A 92 14.84 -6.04 1.03
CA ASN A 92 15.10 -7.23 1.84
C ASN A 92 16.60 -7.57 1.84
N LEU A 93 16.98 -8.65 2.52
CA LEU A 93 18.38 -9.08 2.59
C LEU A 93 18.94 -9.63 1.27
N ASN A 94 18.09 -9.89 0.29
CA ASN A 94 18.51 -10.26 -1.07
C ASN A 94 18.75 -9.02 -1.96
N GLY A 95 18.59 -7.81 -1.42
CA GLY A 95 18.71 -6.57 -2.19
C GLY A 95 17.51 -6.30 -3.11
N GLU A 96 16.39 -6.95 -2.87
CA GLU A 96 15.18 -6.77 -3.67
C GLU A 96 14.29 -5.70 -3.05
N LEU A 97 13.64 -4.89 -3.89
CA LEU A 97 12.76 -3.81 -3.46
C LEU A 97 11.47 -4.39 -2.85
N ILE A 98 11.19 -4.05 -1.61
CA ILE A 98 9.94 -4.38 -0.92
C ILE A 98 9.02 -3.18 -0.74
N GLY A 99 9.56 -1.96 -0.82
CA GLY A 99 8.76 -0.75 -0.71
C GLY A 99 9.56 0.52 -1.03
N ILE A 100 8.83 1.63 -1.11
CA ILE A 100 9.39 2.97 -1.25
C ILE A 100 9.10 3.75 0.03
N ASN A 101 10.14 4.26 0.68
CA ASN A 101 10.01 5.04 1.91
C ASN A 101 9.19 6.31 1.66
N THR A 102 8.23 6.60 2.52
CA THR A 102 7.35 7.76 2.31
C THR A 102 7.21 8.65 3.53
N ALA A 103 6.97 8.12 4.71
CA ALA A 103 6.61 8.91 5.87
C ALA A 103 7.19 8.33 7.16
N ILE A 104 7.20 9.15 8.20
CA ILE A 104 7.50 8.73 9.56
C ILE A 104 6.43 9.29 10.50
N LEU A 105 6.17 8.57 11.59
CA LEU A 105 5.45 9.13 12.72
C LEU A 105 6.50 9.75 13.65
N ALA A 106 6.59 11.07 13.63
CA ALA A 106 7.67 11.81 14.29
C ALA A 106 7.13 13.12 14.88
N PRO A 107 6.55 13.07 16.10
CA PRO A 107 5.96 14.26 16.72
C PRO A 107 6.93 15.44 16.83
N ASP A 108 8.21 15.16 17.05
CA ASP A 108 9.27 16.18 17.20
C ASP A 108 10.22 16.24 15.98
N GLY A 109 9.80 15.69 14.84
CA GLY A 109 10.57 15.74 13.60
C GLY A 109 11.65 14.66 13.45
N GLY A 110 11.90 13.85 14.47
CA GLY A 110 12.85 12.74 14.43
C GLY A 110 12.19 11.38 14.45
N ASN A 111 12.85 10.36 13.93
CA ASN A 111 12.35 8.98 13.93
C ASN A 111 12.27 8.44 15.37
N ILE A 112 11.12 7.84 15.69
CA ILE A 112 10.85 7.20 17.00
C ILE A 112 10.66 5.68 16.88
N GLY A 113 11.15 5.06 15.80
CA GLY A 113 10.99 3.64 15.52
C GLY A 113 9.75 3.32 14.70
N ILE A 114 9.10 4.31 14.10
CA ILE A 114 7.90 4.12 13.27
C ILE A 114 8.11 4.84 11.94
N GLY A 115 8.49 4.07 10.92
CA GLY A 115 8.60 4.52 9.54
C GLY A 115 7.63 3.75 8.64
N PHE A 116 7.24 4.35 7.53
CA PHE A 116 6.29 3.78 6.59
C PHE A 116 6.85 3.74 5.17
N ALA A 117 6.51 2.67 4.47
CA ALA A 117 6.86 2.50 3.06
C ALA A 117 5.64 2.04 2.27
N ILE A 118 5.58 2.48 1.01
CA ILE A 118 4.57 2.05 0.06
C ILE A 118 4.98 0.67 -0.47
N PRO A 119 4.12 -0.36 -0.38
CA PRO A 119 4.49 -1.71 -0.83
C PRO A 119 4.90 -1.78 -2.31
N SER A 120 5.89 -2.58 -2.63
CA SER A 120 6.41 -2.70 -3.99
C SER A 120 5.36 -3.14 -5.00
N ASN A 121 4.39 -3.98 -4.64
CA ASN A 121 3.30 -4.38 -5.54
C ASN A 121 2.41 -3.20 -5.91
N MET A 122 2.11 -2.29 -4.97
CA MET A 122 1.42 -1.04 -5.28
C MET A 122 2.24 -0.16 -6.21
N VAL A 123 3.52 0.02 -5.92
CA VAL A 123 4.44 0.81 -6.77
C VAL A 123 4.45 0.27 -8.19
N LYS A 124 4.53 -1.04 -8.36
CA LYS A 124 4.50 -1.70 -9.67
C LYS A 124 3.20 -1.42 -10.42
N ASN A 125 2.06 -1.56 -9.77
CA ASN A 125 0.75 -1.30 -10.39
C ASN A 125 0.61 0.16 -10.80
N LEU A 126 1.01 1.09 -9.94
CA LEU A 126 0.93 2.53 -10.21
C LEU A 126 1.86 2.95 -11.34
N THR A 127 3.12 2.51 -11.30
CA THR A 127 4.11 2.88 -12.33
C THR A 127 3.79 2.27 -13.69
N SER A 128 3.26 1.05 -13.75
CA SER A 128 2.79 0.44 -14.99
C SER A 128 1.70 1.27 -15.66
N GLN A 129 0.75 1.80 -14.90
CA GLN A 129 -0.28 2.69 -15.41
C GLN A 129 0.28 4.03 -15.88
N MET A 130 1.26 4.58 -15.15
CA MET A 130 1.93 5.82 -15.55
C MET A 130 2.67 5.67 -16.87
N VAL A 131 3.33 4.53 -17.11
CA VAL A 131 3.98 4.24 -18.39
C VAL A 131 2.95 4.16 -19.52
N GLU A 132 1.84 3.48 -19.30
CA GLU A 132 0.83 3.24 -20.35
C GLU A 132 -0.04 4.47 -20.62
N TYR A 133 -0.46 5.19 -19.56
CA TYR A 133 -1.46 6.28 -19.67
C TYR A 133 -0.92 7.65 -19.28
N GLY A 134 0.30 7.76 -18.75
CA GLY A 134 0.81 9.01 -18.16
C GLY A 134 0.17 9.39 -16.83
N GLN A 135 -0.74 8.59 -16.33
CA GLN A 135 -1.50 8.82 -15.10
C GLN A 135 -2.04 7.52 -14.53
N VAL A 136 -2.50 7.56 -13.29
CA VAL A 136 -3.19 6.44 -12.65
C VAL A 136 -4.70 6.58 -12.90
N LYS A 137 -5.30 5.53 -13.44
CA LYS A 137 -6.75 5.39 -13.59
C LYS A 137 -7.26 4.49 -12.47
N ARG A 138 -8.23 4.97 -11.70
CA ARG A 138 -8.72 4.25 -10.54
C ARG A 138 -9.94 3.39 -10.88
N GLY A 139 -9.89 2.13 -10.44
CA GLY A 139 -11.06 1.28 -10.41
C GLY A 139 -11.84 1.49 -9.11
N GLU A 140 -13.15 1.28 -9.20
CA GLU A 140 -14.06 1.37 -8.06
C GLU A 140 -14.95 0.14 -7.99
N LEU A 141 -15.13 -0.40 -6.77
CA LEU A 141 -16.12 -1.46 -6.53
C LEU A 141 -17.53 -0.90 -6.37
N GLY A 142 -17.64 0.33 -5.87
CA GLY A 142 -18.92 0.96 -5.56
C GLY A 142 -19.49 0.50 -4.22
N ILE A 143 -18.65 0.37 -3.22
CA ILE A 143 -19.05 0.08 -1.84
C ILE A 143 -18.65 1.24 -0.92
N MET A 144 -19.45 1.41 0.11
CA MET A 144 -19.09 2.21 1.28
C MET A 144 -18.99 1.26 2.47
N GLY A 145 -18.06 1.52 3.37
CA GLY A 145 -17.84 0.62 4.48
C GLY A 145 -16.93 1.18 5.55
N THR A 146 -16.66 0.36 6.53
CA THR A 146 -15.82 0.68 7.66
C THR A 146 -14.93 -0.51 8.03
N GLU A 147 -13.99 -0.26 8.93
CA GLU A 147 -13.21 -1.33 9.52
C GLU A 147 -14.09 -2.27 10.34
N LEU A 148 -13.83 -3.57 10.21
CA LEU A 148 -14.43 -4.54 11.11
C LEU A 148 -13.65 -4.50 12.44
N ASN A 149 -14.37 -4.27 13.53
CA ASN A 149 -13.84 -4.40 14.88
C ASN A 149 -14.56 -5.52 15.64
N SER A 150 -14.08 -5.82 16.85
CA SER A 150 -14.65 -6.90 17.65
C SER A 150 -16.11 -6.69 18.02
N ASP A 151 -16.50 -5.46 18.29
CA ASP A 151 -17.87 -5.10 18.65
C ASP A 151 -18.82 -5.27 17.46
N LEU A 152 -18.40 -4.80 16.28
CA LEU A 152 -19.17 -4.95 15.06
C LEU A 152 -19.27 -6.43 14.65
N ALA A 153 -18.18 -7.20 14.77
CA ALA A 153 -18.17 -8.63 14.49
C ALA A 153 -19.15 -9.39 15.37
N LYS A 154 -19.21 -9.06 16.68
CA LYS A 154 -20.19 -9.63 17.62
C LYS A 154 -21.62 -9.25 17.24
N ALA A 155 -21.86 -7.97 16.96
CA ALA A 155 -23.19 -7.47 16.58
C ALA A 155 -23.71 -8.13 15.30
N MET A 156 -22.84 -8.36 14.33
CA MET A 156 -23.18 -8.98 13.05
C MET A 156 -23.09 -10.51 13.09
N LYS A 157 -22.67 -11.10 14.21
CA LYS A 157 -22.52 -12.55 14.39
C LYS A 157 -21.62 -13.20 13.34
N VAL A 158 -20.52 -12.53 12.98
CA VAL A 158 -19.54 -13.04 12.02
C VAL A 158 -18.30 -13.54 12.75
N ASP A 159 -17.74 -14.65 12.26
CA ASP A 159 -16.54 -15.26 12.79
C ASP A 159 -15.32 -14.70 12.03
N ALA A 160 -15.02 -13.43 12.25
CA ALA A 160 -13.86 -12.74 11.72
C ALA A 160 -13.41 -11.67 12.70
N GLN A 161 -12.10 -11.48 12.78
CA GLN A 161 -11.50 -10.44 13.63
C GLN A 161 -11.10 -9.19 12.82
N ARG A 162 -10.88 -9.36 11.53
CA ARG A 162 -10.44 -8.31 10.60
C ARG A 162 -11.18 -8.42 9.29
N GLY A 163 -11.32 -7.30 8.62
CA GLY A 163 -11.97 -7.24 7.32
C GLY A 163 -12.59 -5.88 7.05
N ALA A 164 -13.28 -5.81 5.93
CA ALA A 164 -14.03 -4.63 5.51
C ALA A 164 -15.52 -4.89 5.68
N PHE A 165 -16.19 -4.14 6.55
CA PHE A 165 -17.63 -4.18 6.69
C PHE A 165 -18.29 -3.31 5.64
N VAL A 166 -19.20 -3.89 4.84
CA VAL A 166 -19.93 -3.18 3.79
C VAL A 166 -21.19 -2.56 4.40
N SER A 167 -21.23 -1.22 4.47
CA SER A 167 -22.40 -0.49 4.96
C SER A 167 -23.39 -0.14 3.86
N GLN A 168 -22.90 0.04 2.63
CA GLN A 168 -23.74 0.40 1.48
C GLN A 168 -23.10 -0.10 0.18
N VAL A 169 -23.93 -0.52 -0.76
CA VAL A 169 -23.53 -0.86 -2.12
C VAL A 169 -24.22 0.12 -3.07
N LEU A 170 -23.43 0.79 -3.91
CA LEU A 170 -23.94 1.76 -4.86
C LEU A 170 -24.69 1.04 -6.01
N PRO A 171 -25.84 1.57 -6.44
CA PRO A 171 -26.58 0.99 -7.56
C PRO A 171 -25.73 0.96 -8.84
N ASN A 172 -25.93 -0.09 -9.64
CA ASN A 172 -25.24 -0.27 -10.93
C ASN A 172 -23.71 -0.37 -10.86
N SER A 173 -23.15 -0.52 -9.65
CA SER A 173 -21.72 -0.70 -9.44
C SER A 173 -21.28 -2.14 -9.74
N SER A 174 -19.96 -2.33 -9.86
CA SER A 174 -19.37 -3.67 -9.98
C SER A 174 -19.75 -4.56 -8.80
N ALA A 175 -19.75 -4.01 -7.60
CA ALA A 175 -20.15 -4.74 -6.39
C ALA A 175 -21.63 -5.17 -6.44
N ALA A 176 -22.52 -4.27 -6.84
CA ALA A 176 -23.94 -4.59 -6.99
C ALA A 176 -24.16 -5.72 -8.01
N LYS A 177 -23.50 -5.64 -9.16
CA LYS A 177 -23.57 -6.66 -10.22
C LYS A 177 -23.01 -8.00 -9.77
N ALA A 178 -22.02 -8.00 -8.89
CA ALA A 178 -21.43 -9.22 -8.32
C ALA A 178 -22.25 -9.82 -7.17
N GLY A 179 -23.31 -9.15 -6.72
CA GLY A 179 -24.18 -9.65 -5.66
C GLY A 179 -23.72 -9.32 -4.24
N ILE A 180 -22.79 -8.37 -4.08
CA ILE A 180 -22.38 -7.88 -2.76
C ILE A 180 -23.51 -7.05 -2.17
N LYS A 181 -23.78 -7.25 -0.88
CA LYS A 181 -24.89 -6.59 -0.16
C LYS A 181 -24.39 -5.87 1.08
N ALA A 182 -25.10 -4.84 1.49
CA ALA A 182 -24.90 -4.22 2.79
C ALA A 182 -24.99 -5.27 3.90
N GLY A 183 -24.10 -5.22 4.86
CA GLY A 183 -23.96 -6.23 5.90
C GLY A 183 -22.93 -7.31 5.62
N ASP A 184 -22.46 -7.43 4.39
CA ASP A 184 -21.37 -8.36 4.06
C ASP A 184 -20.06 -7.91 4.71
N VAL A 185 -19.22 -8.87 5.08
CA VAL A 185 -17.86 -8.63 5.56
C VAL A 185 -16.89 -9.22 4.54
N ILE A 186 -16.07 -8.36 3.94
CA ILE A 186 -15.05 -8.79 2.99
C ILE A 186 -13.79 -9.15 3.77
N THR A 187 -13.33 -10.38 3.63
CA THR A 187 -12.20 -10.94 4.39
C THR A 187 -10.98 -11.24 3.54
N SER A 188 -11.14 -11.36 2.23
CA SER A 188 -10.02 -11.65 1.32
C SER A 188 -10.20 -11.00 -0.05
N LEU A 189 -9.09 -10.76 -0.70
CA LEU A 189 -9.00 -10.29 -2.07
C LEU A 189 -8.05 -11.20 -2.85
N ASN A 190 -8.56 -11.81 -3.91
CA ASN A 190 -7.81 -12.76 -4.75
C ASN A 190 -7.13 -13.88 -3.94
N GLY A 191 -7.85 -14.41 -2.95
CA GLY A 191 -7.38 -15.49 -2.10
C GLY A 191 -6.46 -15.07 -0.96
N LYS A 192 -6.13 -13.78 -0.84
CA LYS A 192 -5.27 -13.25 0.23
C LYS A 192 -6.09 -12.49 1.25
N PRO A 193 -5.87 -12.72 2.57
CA PRO A 193 -6.57 -11.98 3.61
C PRO A 193 -6.35 -10.48 3.49
N ILE A 194 -7.39 -9.69 3.72
CA ILE A 194 -7.29 -8.24 3.88
C ILE A 194 -7.31 -7.89 5.35
N SER A 195 -6.50 -6.90 5.74
CA SER A 195 -6.39 -6.48 7.14
C SER A 195 -7.45 -5.46 7.53
N SER A 196 -7.98 -4.71 6.56
CA SER A 196 -8.83 -3.56 6.84
C SER A 196 -9.59 -3.09 5.61
N PHE A 197 -10.59 -2.25 5.81
CA PHE A 197 -11.28 -1.55 4.72
C PHE A 197 -10.31 -0.63 3.95
N ALA A 198 -9.42 0.08 4.65
CA ALA A 198 -8.43 0.95 4.03
C ALA A 198 -7.47 0.17 3.13
N ALA A 199 -7.03 -1.02 3.55
CA ALA A 199 -6.17 -1.89 2.73
C ALA A 199 -6.89 -2.36 1.46
N LEU A 200 -8.15 -2.77 1.57
CA LEU A 200 -8.99 -3.13 0.41
C LEU A 200 -9.10 -1.96 -0.56
N ARG A 201 -9.43 -0.77 -0.04
CA ARG A 201 -9.56 0.45 -0.83
C ARG A 201 -8.25 0.79 -1.58
N ALA A 202 -7.11 0.71 -0.88
CA ALA A 202 -5.81 0.97 -1.47
C ALA A 202 -5.44 -0.04 -2.57
N GLN A 203 -5.70 -1.32 -2.34
CA GLN A 203 -5.41 -2.37 -3.32
C GLN A 203 -6.29 -2.22 -4.56
N VAL A 204 -7.60 -2.03 -4.40
CA VAL A 204 -8.53 -1.83 -5.52
C VAL A 204 -8.23 -0.53 -6.27
N GLY A 205 -8.00 0.56 -5.54
CA GLY A 205 -7.75 1.88 -6.12
C GLY A 205 -6.42 2.00 -6.87
N THR A 206 -5.51 1.07 -6.69
CA THR A 206 -4.20 1.04 -7.39
C THR A 206 -4.11 -0.05 -8.46
N MET A 207 -5.10 -0.93 -8.55
CA MET A 207 -5.16 -1.93 -9.62
C MET A 207 -5.60 -1.31 -10.95
N PRO A 208 -5.16 -1.87 -12.08
CA PRO A 208 -5.64 -1.44 -13.39
C PRO A 208 -7.16 -1.56 -13.51
N VAL A 209 -7.81 -0.57 -14.14
CA VAL A 209 -9.23 -0.63 -14.46
C VAL A 209 -9.52 -1.81 -15.36
N GLY A 210 -10.60 -2.54 -15.09
CA GLY A 210 -10.97 -3.76 -15.81
C GLY A 210 -10.38 -5.04 -15.22
N SER A 211 -9.57 -4.94 -14.15
CA SER A 211 -9.07 -6.12 -13.46
C SER A 211 -10.22 -6.94 -12.87
N LYS A 212 -10.11 -8.26 -12.99
CA LYS A 212 -11.03 -9.18 -12.32
C LYS A 212 -10.58 -9.39 -10.88
N LEU A 213 -11.48 -9.23 -9.94
CA LEU A 213 -11.23 -9.42 -8.52
C LEU A 213 -12.11 -10.54 -8.00
N THR A 214 -11.53 -11.37 -7.13
CA THR A 214 -12.29 -12.37 -6.37
C THR A 214 -12.28 -11.93 -4.91
N LEU A 215 -13.46 -11.66 -4.37
CA LEU A 215 -13.63 -11.26 -2.97
C LEU A 215 -14.19 -12.42 -2.17
N GLY A 216 -13.51 -12.76 -1.08
CA GLY A 216 -14.04 -13.65 -0.07
C GLY A 216 -14.86 -12.84 0.93
N LEU A 217 -16.09 -13.28 1.21
CA LEU A 217 -16.95 -12.58 2.14
C LEU A 217 -17.68 -13.51 3.08
N LEU A 218 -18.05 -12.96 4.22
CA LEU A 218 -18.98 -13.58 5.19
C LEU A 218 -20.31 -12.85 5.12
N ARG A 219 -21.38 -13.63 5.20
CA ARG A 219 -22.76 -13.12 5.13
C ARG A 219 -23.61 -13.74 6.22
#